data_40b2c09e731525b39e998aff4fdd3885
#
_entry.id   40b2c09e731525b39e998aff4fdd3885
#
_cell.length_a   1.000
_cell.length_b   1.000
_cell.length_c   1.000
_cell.angle_alpha   90.00
_cell.angle_beta   90.00
_cell.angle_gamma   90.00
#
_symmetry.space_group_name_H-M   'P 1'
#
loop_
_entity.id
_entity.type
_entity.pdbx_description
1 polymer ?
#
loop_
_entity_poly.entity_id
_entity_poly.type
_entity_poly.pdbx_seq_one_letter_code
_entity_poly.pdbx_strand_id
1 'polypeptide(L)'
;RYEKNQDSGIESLDLKVIQGTPSESNPAAPQYTEGDIQAGDYVADMPLYQVIIEGLNITEVKEMFKVIGSNKDLSNKLAEISKKMTGKYAYAYTTYLDAEKSTKTSLTLNSIKATGHGRKCILMCWGAVKVTTLTARLSVYVNGKDSCSGITSSTSYVPVFDSNIITLPEGENTIELRLSAQANTATAYIGRYHKLGFIVAEL
;
A
#
# COMPACT_ATOMS: atom_id res chain seq x y z
N ARG A 1 42.40 4.13 6.14
CA ARG A 1 43.34 3.65 5.12
C ARG A 1 43.68 2.20 5.36
N TYR A 2 43.59 1.39 4.32
CA TYR A 2 44.19 0.07 4.21
C TYR A 2 45.54 0.19 3.54
N GLU A 3 46.54 -0.49 4.10
CA GLU A 3 47.87 -0.60 3.53
C GLU A 3 48.37 -2.06 3.64
N LYS A 4 48.93 -2.58 2.54
CA LYS A 4 49.59 -3.88 2.50
C LYS A 4 51.05 -3.69 2.13
N ASN A 5 51.95 -4.17 2.99
CA ASN A 5 53.36 -4.13 2.71
C ASN A 5 53.69 -5.14 1.60
N GLN A 6 54.35 -4.67 0.52
CA GLN A 6 54.66 -5.49 -0.65
C GLN A 6 55.67 -6.61 -0.35
N ASP A 7 56.62 -6.37 0.56
CA ASP A 7 57.70 -7.32 0.84
C ASP A 7 57.28 -8.37 1.89
N SER A 8 56.63 -7.95 2.96
CA SER A 8 56.24 -8.83 4.06
C SER A 8 54.82 -9.40 3.94
N GLY A 9 53.97 -8.83 3.07
CA GLY A 9 52.57 -9.18 2.96
C GLY A 9 51.72 -8.77 4.15
N ILE A 10 52.27 -8.05 5.12
CA ILE A 10 51.54 -7.59 6.31
C ILE A 10 50.51 -6.54 5.89
N GLU A 11 49.28 -6.71 6.37
CA GLU A 11 48.19 -5.81 6.14
C GLU A 11 47.84 -5.00 7.39
N SER A 12 47.54 -3.72 7.25
CA SER A 12 47.09 -2.84 8.33
C SER A 12 45.84 -2.04 7.91
N LEU A 13 45.06 -1.64 8.91
CA LEU A 13 43.93 -0.74 8.75
C LEU A 13 44.00 0.36 9.79
N ASP A 14 44.24 1.59 9.35
CA ASP A 14 44.45 2.72 10.22
C ASP A 14 43.46 3.87 9.94
N LEU A 15 43.08 4.58 11.01
CA LEU A 15 42.42 5.86 10.89
C LEU A 15 43.45 6.93 10.55
N LYS A 16 43.28 7.62 9.44
CA LYS A 16 44.21 8.64 8.95
C LYS A 16 43.46 9.96 8.73
N VAL A 17 44.09 11.04 9.19
CA VAL A 17 43.61 12.39 8.88
C VAL A 17 44.43 12.89 7.69
N ILE A 18 43.71 13.25 6.60
CA ILE A 18 44.33 13.88 5.43
C ILE A 18 43.98 15.37 5.52
N GLN A 19 44.96 16.20 5.70
CA GLN A 19 44.77 17.63 5.82
C GLN A 19 44.64 18.29 4.45
N GLY A 20 43.60 19.12 4.29
CA GLY A 20 43.40 19.96 3.11
C GLY A 20 44.38 21.16 3.11
N THR A 21 44.51 21.81 1.96
CA THR A 21 45.30 23.03 1.83
C THR A 21 44.41 24.23 2.17
N PRO A 22 44.84 25.10 3.12
CA PRO A 22 44.10 26.33 3.42
C PRO A 22 43.97 27.20 2.19
N SER A 23 42.80 27.81 2.01
CA SER A 23 42.51 28.75 0.91
C SER A 23 41.55 29.83 1.41
N GLU A 24 41.76 31.08 0.96
CA GLU A 24 40.86 32.21 1.25
C GLU A 24 39.56 32.12 0.48
N SER A 25 39.55 31.36 -0.61
CA SER A 25 38.37 31.13 -1.43
C SER A 25 38.36 29.73 -2.04
N ASN A 26 37.25 29.02 -1.97
CA ASN A 26 37.08 27.67 -2.52
C ASN A 26 38.11 26.63 -2.03
N PRO A 27 38.18 26.28 -0.74
CA PRO A 27 39.03 25.21 -0.26
C PRO A 27 38.63 23.89 -0.92
N ALA A 28 39.58 23.20 -1.51
CA ALA A 28 39.32 21.90 -2.13
C ALA A 28 39.57 20.77 -1.09
N ALA A 29 38.74 19.74 -1.16
CA ALA A 29 38.99 18.55 -0.35
C ALA A 29 40.32 17.89 -0.76
N PRO A 30 41.09 17.39 0.20
CA PRO A 30 42.34 16.70 -0.11
C PRO A 30 42.08 15.44 -0.91
N GLN A 31 43.02 15.10 -1.80
CA GLN A 31 42.97 13.85 -2.56
C GLN A 31 43.20 12.66 -1.65
N TYR A 32 42.53 11.57 -1.90
CA TYR A 32 42.71 10.29 -1.24
C TYR A 32 42.95 9.20 -2.29
N THR A 33 43.47 8.05 -1.89
CA THR A 33 43.77 6.96 -2.83
C THR A 33 42.59 6.05 -2.94
N GLU A 34 41.89 6.09 -4.09
CA GLU A 34 40.89 5.09 -4.45
C GLU A 34 41.63 3.79 -4.83
N GLY A 35 41.42 2.73 -4.07
CA GLY A 35 42.03 1.43 -4.32
C GLY A 35 41.00 0.31 -4.22
N ASP A 36 41.20 -0.73 -5.03
CA ASP A 36 40.42 -1.96 -4.99
C ASP A 36 41.20 -3.08 -4.33
N ILE A 37 40.92 -3.31 -3.03
CA ILE A 37 41.60 -4.37 -2.24
C ILE A 37 41.33 -5.76 -2.85
N GLN A 38 40.18 -5.96 -3.48
CA GLN A 38 39.84 -7.25 -4.13
C GLN A 38 40.61 -7.45 -5.42
N ALA A 39 40.94 -6.37 -6.12
CA ALA A 39 41.81 -6.40 -7.30
C ALA A 39 43.31 -6.54 -6.93
N GLY A 40 43.66 -6.40 -5.65
CA GLY A 40 45.03 -6.59 -5.15
C GLY A 40 45.79 -5.29 -4.93
N ASP A 41 45.13 -4.15 -4.87
CA ASP A 41 45.76 -2.88 -4.58
C ASP A 41 46.37 -2.87 -3.18
N TYR A 42 47.58 -2.30 -3.07
CA TYR A 42 48.32 -2.25 -1.81
C TYR A 42 47.88 -1.13 -0.88
N VAL A 43 47.19 -0.13 -1.40
CA VAL A 43 46.69 1.02 -0.63
C VAL A 43 45.29 1.33 -1.08
N ALA A 44 44.37 1.47 -0.11
CA ALA A 44 43.03 1.94 -0.36
C ALA A 44 42.54 2.84 0.77
N ASP A 45 42.01 4.01 0.43
CA ASP A 45 41.39 4.93 1.38
C ASP A 45 39.86 4.84 1.28
N MET A 46 39.19 4.73 2.41
CA MET A 46 37.76 4.90 2.52
C MET A 46 37.49 6.21 3.28
N PRO A 47 37.06 7.28 2.60
CA PRO A 47 36.73 8.53 3.28
C PRO A 47 35.52 8.33 4.18
N LEU A 48 35.65 8.68 5.46
CA LEU A 48 34.56 8.55 6.43
C LEU A 48 33.86 9.88 6.62
N TYR A 49 34.62 10.94 6.91
CA TYR A 49 34.07 12.27 7.15
C TYR A 49 34.92 13.34 6.46
N GLN A 50 34.25 14.35 5.95
CA GLN A 50 34.86 15.60 5.54
C GLN A 50 34.51 16.65 6.60
N VAL A 51 35.55 17.29 7.16
CA VAL A 51 35.38 18.37 8.13
C VAL A 51 35.79 19.68 7.47
N ILE A 52 34.86 20.64 7.44
CA ILE A 52 35.11 21.97 6.91
C ILE A 52 35.37 22.92 8.09
N ILE A 53 36.49 23.62 8.00
CA ILE A 53 36.96 24.55 9.02
C ILE A 53 37.06 25.93 8.39
N GLU A 54 36.39 26.91 8.98
CA GLU A 54 36.48 28.32 8.61
C GLU A 54 37.03 29.11 9.78
N GLY A 55 38.18 29.72 9.56
CA GLY A 55 38.96 30.34 10.64
C GLY A 55 39.39 29.33 11.69
N LEU A 56 38.84 29.45 12.90
CA LEU A 56 39.10 28.51 14.02
C LEU A 56 37.92 27.60 14.34
N ASN A 57 36.83 27.68 13.52
CA ASN A 57 35.62 26.98 13.82
C ASN A 57 35.34 25.85 12.79
N ILE A 58 34.85 24.73 13.31
CA ILE A 58 34.28 23.69 12.45
C ILE A 58 32.87 24.16 12.03
N THR A 59 32.67 24.36 10.74
CA THR A 59 31.40 24.83 10.19
C THR A 59 30.55 23.69 9.68
N GLU A 60 31.15 22.61 9.21
CA GLU A 60 30.41 21.45 8.73
C GLU A 60 31.19 20.15 8.98
N VAL A 61 30.47 19.08 9.32
CA VAL A 61 30.98 17.69 9.32
C VAL A 61 30.07 16.88 8.38
N LYS A 62 30.59 16.54 7.23
CA LYS A 62 29.86 15.80 6.20
C LYS A 62 30.28 14.33 6.20
N GLU A 63 29.32 13.44 6.28
CA GLU A 63 29.53 12.00 6.12
C GLU A 63 29.79 11.66 4.65
N MET A 64 30.91 10.96 4.38
CA MET A 64 31.38 10.66 3.02
C MET A 64 31.12 9.22 2.61
N PHE A 65 30.68 8.36 3.53
CA PHE A 65 30.38 6.97 3.26
C PHE A 65 28.88 6.70 3.31
N LYS A 66 28.46 5.72 2.58
CA LYS A 66 27.06 5.27 2.58
C LYS A 66 26.96 3.94 3.32
N VAL A 67 26.29 3.94 4.46
CA VAL A 67 26.01 2.69 5.18
C VAL A 67 25.00 1.87 4.34
N ILE A 68 25.45 0.73 3.87
CA ILE A 68 24.54 -0.28 3.30
C ILE A 68 23.79 -0.90 4.47
N GLY A 69 22.46 -0.84 4.41
CA GLY A 69 21.61 -1.43 5.45
C GLY A 69 21.95 -2.91 5.66
N SER A 70 21.78 -3.36 6.89
CA SER A 70 21.98 -4.77 7.22
C SER A 70 21.07 -5.67 6.35
N ASN A 71 21.41 -6.95 6.21
CA ASN A 71 20.58 -7.93 5.54
C ASN A 71 19.16 -7.96 6.10
N LYS A 72 19.01 -7.67 7.40
CA LYS A 72 17.70 -7.54 8.05
C LYS A 72 16.93 -6.31 7.55
N ASP A 73 17.60 -5.17 7.39
CA ASP A 73 16.96 -3.94 6.86
C ASP A 73 16.58 -4.11 5.40
N LEU A 74 17.42 -4.77 4.61
CA LEU A 74 17.13 -5.11 3.22
C LEU A 74 15.94 -6.09 3.14
N SER A 75 15.91 -7.10 4.00
CA SER A 75 14.80 -8.05 4.09
C SER A 75 13.49 -7.36 4.48
N ASN A 76 13.53 -6.47 5.47
CA ASN A 76 12.37 -5.68 5.89
C ASN A 76 11.87 -4.77 4.76
N LYS A 77 12.77 -4.06 4.07
CA LYS A 77 12.41 -3.22 2.91
C LYS A 77 11.85 -4.05 1.77
N LEU A 78 12.41 -5.24 1.51
CA LEU A 78 11.90 -6.16 0.50
C LEU A 78 10.49 -6.64 0.87
N ALA A 79 10.23 -6.97 2.13
CA ALA A 79 8.90 -7.35 2.61
C ALA A 79 7.89 -6.20 2.48
N GLU A 80 8.28 -4.95 2.77
CA GLU A 80 7.42 -3.78 2.55
C GLU A 80 7.13 -3.54 1.07
N ILE A 81 8.13 -3.66 0.21
CA ILE A 81 7.95 -3.55 -1.25
C ILE A 81 7.06 -4.68 -1.74
N SER A 82 7.27 -5.90 -1.28
CA SER A 82 6.43 -7.05 -1.60
C SER A 82 4.97 -6.82 -1.20
N LYS A 83 4.71 -6.29 0.00
CA LYS A 83 3.35 -5.88 0.41
C LYS A 83 2.74 -4.81 -0.50
N LYS A 84 3.54 -3.89 -1.02
CA LYS A 84 3.09 -2.85 -1.96
C LYS A 84 2.90 -3.39 -3.39
N MET A 85 3.64 -4.42 -3.75
CA MET A 85 3.60 -5.05 -5.08
C MET A 85 2.66 -6.25 -5.16
N THR A 86 2.29 -6.88 -4.03
CA THR A 86 1.26 -7.93 -4.02
C THR A 86 -0.03 -7.35 -4.57
N GLY A 87 -0.46 -7.95 -5.64
CA GLY A 87 -1.41 -7.49 -6.62
C GLY A 87 -2.66 -6.82 -6.07
N LYS A 88 -3.26 -5.98 -6.88
CA LYS A 88 -4.57 -5.41 -6.62
C LYS A 88 -5.56 -6.56 -6.45
N TYR A 89 -6.07 -6.72 -5.24
CA TYR A 89 -7.07 -7.75 -4.97
C TYR A 89 -8.44 -7.26 -5.43
N ALA A 90 -9.15 -8.13 -6.09
CA ALA A 90 -10.53 -7.90 -6.45
C ALA A 90 -11.37 -9.07 -5.95
N TYR A 91 -12.43 -8.75 -5.24
CA TYR A 91 -13.45 -9.71 -4.81
C TYR A 91 -14.74 -9.38 -5.57
N ALA A 92 -15.30 -10.36 -6.22
CA ALA A 92 -16.52 -10.18 -6.98
C ALA A 92 -17.51 -11.30 -6.65
N TYR A 93 -18.77 -10.92 -6.55
CA TYR A 93 -19.89 -11.85 -6.49
C TYR A 93 -20.88 -11.46 -7.55
N THR A 94 -21.26 -12.39 -8.38
CA THR A 94 -22.33 -12.22 -9.36
C THR A 94 -23.12 -13.51 -9.50
N THR A 95 -24.42 -13.43 -9.52
CA THR A 95 -25.30 -14.59 -9.66
C THR A 95 -26.63 -14.23 -10.25
N TYR A 96 -27.38 -15.26 -10.65
CA TYR A 96 -28.84 -15.22 -10.80
C TYR A 96 -29.45 -15.88 -9.58
N LEU A 97 -30.56 -15.35 -9.10
CA LEU A 97 -31.33 -16.00 -8.04
C LEU A 97 -32.20 -17.11 -8.64
N ASP A 98 -32.26 -18.24 -7.95
CA ASP A 98 -33.17 -19.34 -8.34
C ASP A 98 -34.63 -18.96 -8.21
N ALA A 99 -34.93 -18.04 -7.30
CA ALA A 99 -36.28 -17.52 -7.07
C ALA A 99 -36.24 -16.03 -6.72
N GLU A 100 -37.36 -15.31 -6.94
CA GLU A 100 -37.53 -13.97 -6.40
C GLU A 100 -37.35 -13.98 -4.87
N LYS A 101 -36.60 -13.04 -4.34
CA LYS A 101 -36.46 -12.83 -2.90
C LYS A 101 -37.09 -11.51 -2.50
N SER A 102 -37.67 -11.46 -1.30
CA SER A 102 -38.30 -10.25 -0.77
C SER A 102 -38.04 -10.07 0.72
N THR A 103 -38.14 -8.83 1.16
CA THR A 103 -38.04 -8.47 2.58
C THR A 103 -38.82 -7.20 2.89
N LYS A 104 -39.34 -7.12 4.11
CA LYS A 104 -39.93 -5.88 4.68
C LYS A 104 -38.92 -5.07 5.54
N THR A 105 -37.78 -5.64 5.83
CA THR A 105 -36.74 -5.02 6.65
C THR A 105 -35.40 -5.06 5.92
N SER A 106 -34.60 -6.06 6.19
CA SER A 106 -33.31 -6.31 5.55
C SER A 106 -33.10 -7.80 5.34
N LEU A 107 -32.52 -8.18 4.22
CA LEU A 107 -32.19 -9.55 3.84
C LEU A 107 -30.77 -9.59 3.27
N THR A 108 -29.91 -10.37 3.89
CA THR A 108 -28.58 -10.67 3.32
C THR A 108 -28.74 -11.66 2.17
N LEU A 109 -28.35 -11.24 0.97
CA LEU A 109 -28.40 -12.05 -0.24
C LEU A 109 -27.14 -12.89 -0.40
N ASN A 110 -25.98 -12.32 -0.02
CA ASN A 110 -24.70 -12.99 -0.02
C ASN A 110 -23.77 -12.37 1.01
N SER A 111 -22.79 -13.16 1.48
CA SER A 111 -21.73 -12.72 2.37
C SER A 111 -20.42 -13.40 1.98
N ILE A 112 -19.35 -12.64 1.85
CA ILE A 112 -18.00 -13.15 1.59
C ILE A 112 -17.02 -12.59 2.62
N LYS A 113 -15.89 -13.29 2.77
CA LYS A 113 -14.72 -12.80 3.50
C LYS A 113 -13.70 -12.29 2.51
N ALA A 114 -13.13 -11.12 2.79
CA ALA A 114 -12.12 -10.48 1.97
C ALA A 114 -10.98 -9.96 2.84
N THR A 115 -9.75 -10.19 2.41
CA THR A 115 -8.58 -9.63 3.08
C THR A 115 -8.34 -8.21 2.58
N GLY A 116 -8.36 -7.25 3.49
CA GLY A 116 -8.02 -5.86 3.20
C GLY A 116 -6.56 -5.57 3.53
N HIS A 117 -6.00 -4.58 2.84
CA HIS A 117 -4.60 -4.16 2.99
C HIS A 117 -4.48 -2.68 3.38
N GLY A 118 -5.53 -2.08 3.97
CA GLY A 118 -5.55 -0.66 4.32
C GLY A 118 -5.58 0.29 3.10
N ARG A 119 -5.94 -0.23 1.92
CA ARG A 119 -5.93 0.52 0.66
C ARG A 119 -7.30 1.03 0.28
N LYS A 120 -7.31 2.03 -0.59
CA LYS A 120 -8.55 2.48 -1.23
C LYS A 120 -9.05 1.40 -2.18
N CYS A 121 -10.36 1.14 -2.10
CA CYS A 121 -11.06 0.17 -2.94
C CYS A 121 -12.26 0.86 -3.58
N ILE A 122 -12.56 0.48 -4.82
CA ILE A 122 -13.85 0.77 -5.41
C ILE A 122 -14.84 -0.33 -5.03
N LEU A 123 -15.97 0.06 -4.48
CA LEU A 123 -17.14 -0.78 -4.30
C LEU A 123 -18.14 -0.50 -5.41
N MET A 124 -18.75 -1.54 -5.94
CA MET A 124 -19.89 -1.42 -6.86
C MET A 124 -20.95 -2.44 -6.50
N CYS A 125 -22.23 -2.07 -6.60
CA CYS A 125 -23.33 -3.01 -6.51
C CYS A 125 -24.30 -2.82 -7.66
N TRP A 126 -24.97 -3.90 -8.09
CA TRP A 126 -25.96 -3.89 -9.15
C TRP A 126 -27.00 -4.98 -8.96
N GLY A 127 -28.17 -4.73 -9.46
CA GLY A 127 -29.28 -5.69 -9.48
C GLY A 127 -30.56 -5.07 -10.03
N ALA A 128 -31.59 -5.87 -10.20
CA ALA A 128 -32.94 -5.37 -10.55
C ALA A 128 -33.82 -5.48 -9.33
N VAL A 129 -34.32 -4.35 -8.87
CA VAL A 129 -35.10 -4.21 -7.62
C VAL A 129 -36.43 -3.52 -7.91
N LYS A 130 -37.47 -3.92 -7.21
CA LYS A 130 -38.76 -3.21 -7.11
C LYS A 130 -39.18 -3.09 -5.65
N VAL A 131 -40.18 -2.24 -5.40
CA VAL A 131 -40.75 -2.08 -4.08
C VAL A 131 -42.26 -1.87 -4.19
N THR A 132 -43.03 -2.25 -3.19
CA THR A 132 -44.49 -2.01 -3.18
C THR A 132 -44.84 -0.55 -2.96
N THR A 133 -44.13 0.08 -2.02
CA THR A 133 -44.27 1.49 -1.63
C THR A 133 -42.95 2.01 -1.08
N LEU A 134 -42.80 3.34 -1.02
CA LEU A 134 -41.58 3.99 -0.48
C LEU A 134 -40.35 3.63 -1.32
N THR A 135 -39.25 3.23 -0.66
CA THR A 135 -37.99 2.90 -1.33
C THR A 135 -37.48 1.53 -0.95
N ALA A 136 -36.79 0.90 -1.91
CA ALA A 136 -35.92 -0.26 -1.67
C ALA A 136 -34.48 0.08 -1.96
N ARG A 137 -33.57 -0.62 -1.28
CA ARG A 137 -32.13 -0.48 -1.45
C ARG A 137 -31.50 -1.83 -1.71
N LEU A 138 -30.55 -1.83 -2.64
CA LEU A 138 -29.57 -2.90 -2.78
C LEU A 138 -28.23 -2.33 -2.36
N SER A 139 -27.66 -2.83 -1.27
CA SER A 139 -26.50 -2.23 -0.62
C SER A 139 -25.38 -3.23 -0.40
N VAL A 140 -24.14 -2.76 -0.48
CA VAL A 140 -22.96 -3.48 0.01
C VAL A 140 -22.60 -2.95 1.39
N TYR A 141 -22.56 -3.87 2.34
CA TYR A 141 -22.11 -3.63 3.71
C TYR A 141 -20.68 -4.15 3.88
N VAL A 142 -19.84 -3.34 4.49
CA VAL A 142 -18.50 -3.76 4.91
C VAL A 142 -18.45 -3.71 6.43
N ASN A 143 -18.18 -4.85 7.05
CA ASN A 143 -18.15 -5.00 8.50
C ASN A 143 -19.43 -4.45 9.19
N GLY A 144 -20.60 -4.71 8.59
CA GLY A 144 -21.88 -4.27 9.11
C GLY A 144 -22.24 -2.82 8.82
N LYS A 145 -21.39 -2.02 8.15
CA LYS A 145 -21.66 -0.63 7.77
C LYS A 145 -22.06 -0.55 6.31
N ASP A 146 -23.18 0.15 6.02
CA ASP A 146 -23.61 0.47 4.64
C ASP A 146 -22.52 1.33 3.97
N SER A 147 -22.01 0.84 2.85
CA SER A 147 -20.84 1.43 2.18
C SER A 147 -21.13 1.82 0.72
N CYS A 148 -22.17 1.25 0.12
CA CYS A 148 -22.57 1.53 -1.26
C CYS A 148 -24.02 1.08 -1.43
N SER A 149 -24.92 1.93 -1.97
CA SER A 149 -26.36 1.64 -2.01
C SER A 149 -27.06 2.19 -3.26
N GLY A 150 -27.51 1.29 -4.13
CA GLY A 150 -28.47 1.62 -5.20
C GLY A 150 -29.89 1.64 -4.65
N ILE A 151 -30.65 2.69 -4.96
CA ILE A 151 -32.00 2.94 -4.41
C ILE A 151 -33.03 3.04 -5.54
N THR A 152 -34.24 2.52 -5.29
CA THR A 152 -35.40 2.71 -6.19
C THR A 152 -36.68 2.88 -5.41
N SER A 153 -37.64 3.63 -6.00
CA SER A 153 -39.04 3.72 -5.58
C SER A 153 -40.01 3.07 -6.59
N SER A 154 -39.48 2.37 -7.58
CA SER A 154 -40.27 1.75 -8.63
C SER A 154 -41.04 0.53 -8.16
N THR A 155 -42.30 0.42 -8.54
CA THR A 155 -43.13 -0.78 -8.34
C THR A 155 -42.88 -1.86 -9.40
N SER A 156 -42.13 -1.53 -10.44
CA SER A 156 -41.61 -2.45 -11.45
C SER A 156 -40.17 -2.72 -11.25
N TYR A 157 -39.65 -3.88 -11.69
CA TYR A 157 -38.23 -4.17 -11.67
C TYR A 157 -37.44 -3.17 -12.52
N VAL A 158 -36.55 -2.44 -11.89
CA VAL A 158 -35.63 -1.52 -12.54
C VAL A 158 -34.21 -1.86 -12.14
N PRO A 159 -33.21 -1.67 -13.02
CA PRO A 159 -31.82 -1.82 -12.64
C PRO A 159 -31.44 -0.74 -11.61
N VAL A 160 -30.78 -1.15 -10.56
CA VAL A 160 -30.12 -0.26 -9.61
C VAL A 160 -28.63 -0.51 -9.68
N PHE A 161 -27.88 0.56 -9.59
CA PHE A 161 -26.43 0.54 -9.58
C PHE A 161 -25.96 1.66 -8.66
N ASP A 162 -24.90 1.38 -7.91
CA ASP A 162 -24.17 2.40 -7.17
C ASP A 162 -22.71 2.02 -7.05
N SER A 163 -21.85 3.02 -6.82
CA SER A 163 -20.43 2.84 -6.61
C SER A 163 -19.90 3.82 -5.56
N ASN A 164 -18.94 3.40 -4.78
CA ASN A 164 -18.29 4.22 -3.79
C ASN A 164 -16.80 3.84 -3.65
N ILE A 165 -15.98 4.79 -3.19
CA ILE A 165 -14.59 4.53 -2.86
C ILE A 165 -14.46 4.55 -1.34
N ILE A 166 -13.98 3.44 -0.81
CA ILE A 166 -13.72 3.25 0.62
C ILE A 166 -12.27 2.85 0.87
N THR A 167 -11.83 2.93 2.11
CA THR A 167 -10.60 2.24 2.55
C THR A 167 -11.03 0.93 3.19
N LEU A 168 -10.61 -0.20 2.60
CA LEU A 168 -10.86 -1.51 3.20
C LEU A 168 -9.82 -1.73 4.32
N PRO A 169 -10.25 -1.90 5.59
CA PRO A 169 -9.33 -2.11 6.71
C PRO A 169 -8.37 -3.29 6.50
N GLU A 170 -7.19 -3.23 7.11
CA GLU A 170 -6.27 -4.37 7.12
C GLU A 170 -6.89 -5.58 7.82
N GLY A 171 -6.58 -6.77 7.30
CA GLY A 171 -7.06 -8.04 7.83
C GLY A 171 -8.37 -8.51 7.21
N GLU A 172 -9.05 -9.45 7.89
CA GLU A 172 -10.29 -10.05 7.39
C GLU A 172 -11.47 -9.08 7.53
N ASN A 173 -12.18 -8.86 6.42
CA ASN A 173 -13.39 -8.05 6.36
C ASN A 173 -14.56 -8.91 5.89
N THR A 174 -15.75 -8.67 6.47
CA THR A 174 -17.00 -9.26 6.01
C THR A 174 -17.68 -8.30 5.04
N ILE A 175 -17.96 -8.77 3.82
CA ILE A 175 -18.64 -8.00 2.78
C ILE A 175 -19.95 -8.68 2.47
N GLU A 176 -21.04 -7.94 2.59
CA GLU A 176 -22.41 -8.48 2.42
C GLU A 176 -23.18 -7.68 1.40
N LEU A 177 -23.87 -8.37 0.49
CA LEU A 177 -24.90 -7.78 -0.37
C LEU A 177 -26.25 -7.93 0.33
N ARG A 178 -26.91 -6.82 0.60
CA ARG A 178 -28.22 -6.79 1.28
C ARG A 178 -29.29 -6.09 0.46
N LEU A 179 -30.48 -6.66 0.50
CA LEU A 179 -31.73 -6.02 0.06
C LEU A 179 -32.45 -5.47 1.29
N SER A 180 -32.93 -4.23 1.23
CA SER A 180 -33.72 -3.66 2.33
C SER A 180 -34.89 -2.83 1.82
N ALA A 181 -35.95 -2.77 2.62
CA ALA A 181 -37.07 -1.85 2.46
C ALA A 181 -36.95 -0.69 3.44
N GLN A 182 -37.42 0.49 3.06
CA GLN A 182 -37.33 1.69 3.89
C GLN A 182 -38.13 1.60 5.19
N ALA A 183 -39.27 0.89 5.14
CA ALA A 183 -40.12 0.70 6.31
C ALA A 183 -40.87 -0.65 6.23
N ASN A 184 -41.34 -1.14 7.35
CA ASN A 184 -42.04 -2.42 7.46
C ASN A 184 -43.37 -2.46 6.68
N THR A 185 -43.88 -1.30 6.24
CA THR A 185 -45.08 -1.17 5.38
C THR A 185 -44.75 -1.38 3.91
N ALA A 186 -43.46 -1.34 3.55
CA ALA A 186 -42.98 -1.60 2.20
C ALA A 186 -42.42 -3.02 2.11
N THR A 187 -42.50 -3.62 0.91
CA THR A 187 -41.76 -4.87 0.63
C THR A 187 -40.86 -4.63 -0.56
N ALA A 188 -39.57 -4.83 -0.34
CA ALA A 188 -38.53 -4.81 -1.37
C ALA A 188 -38.39 -6.20 -1.99
N TYR A 189 -38.22 -6.25 -3.31
CA TYR A 189 -38.05 -7.48 -4.08
C TYR A 189 -36.84 -7.39 -4.97
N ILE A 190 -36.16 -8.52 -5.16
CA ILE A 190 -35.08 -8.68 -6.13
C ILE A 190 -35.41 -9.85 -7.07
N GLY A 191 -35.29 -9.60 -8.36
CA GLY A 191 -35.80 -10.51 -9.38
C GLY A 191 -34.89 -11.71 -9.66
N ARG A 192 -35.54 -12.87 -9.97
CA ARG A 192 -34.81 -14.12 -10.24
C ARG A 192 -34.09 -14.17 -11.60
N TYR A 193 -34.56 -13.41 -12.58
CA TYR A 193 -34.01 -13.47 -13.96
C TYR A 193 -32.97 -12.39 -14.25
N HIS A 194 -32.58 -11.61 -13.25
CA HIS A 194 -31.60 -10.52 -13.38
C HIS A 194 -30.33 -10.85 -12.65
N LYS A 195 -29.20 -10.58 -13.30
CA LYS A 195 -27.93 -10.66 -12.62
C LYS A 195 -27.87 -9.63 -11.50
N LEU A 196 -27.42 -10.05 -10.35
CA LEU A 196 -27.09 -9.18 -9.24
C LEU A 196 -25.69 -9.47 -8.77
N GLY A 197 -25.07 -8.51 -8.11
CA GLY A 197 -23.74 -8.73 -7.59
C GLY A 197 -23.10 -7.49 -7.00
N PHE A 198 -21.88 -7.66 -6.64
CA PHE A 198 -20.99 -6.58 -6.21
C PHE A 198 -19.54 -6.88 -6.59
N ILE A 199 -18.74 -5.83 -6.63
CA ILE A 199 -17.28 -5.89 -6.75
C ILE A 199 -16.67 -5.03 -5.66
N VAL A 200 -15.58 -5.51 -5.08
CA VAL A 200 -14.66 -4.76 -4.23
C VAL A 200 -13.28 -4.94 -4.84
N ALA A 201 -12.71 -3.89 -5.39
CA ALA A 201 -11.41 -3.94 -6.03
C ALA A 201 -10.48 -2.84 -5.50
N GLU A 202 -9.26 -3.19 -5.13
CA GLU A 202 -8.22 -2.24 -4.74
C GLU A 202 -7.80 -1.36 -5.93
N LEU A 203 -7.62 -0.06 -5.67
CA LEU A 203 -7.26 0.96 -6.66
C LEU A 203 -5.74 1.11 -6.82
#